data_2707489b2c0249072b95e084d6484f88
#
_entry.id   2707489b2c0249072b95e084d6484f88
#
_cell.length_a   1.000
_cell.length_b   1.000
_cell.length_c   1.000
_cell.angle_alpha   90.00
_cell.angle_beta   90.00
_cell.angle_gamma   90.00
#
_symmetry.space_group_name_H-M   'P 1'
#
loop_
_entity.id
_entity.type
_entity.pdbx_description
1 polymer ?
#
loop_
_entity_poly.entity_id
_entity_poly.type
_entity_poly.pdbx_seq_one_letter_code
_entity_poly.pdbx_strand_id
1 'polypeptide(L)'
;MKKYTFFLLLVLLTGCAASRKAHVSATPDGEQYVVILSMDAFRWDLAGRSHTPTLDSLARVGTYAEIYPVYPSNTFPSHYAMATGLHPDHHGVVNNNFYDRKTGRKLSVFDAEDVRLPGFWSGEPIWNTAERQGLTANIFMWPGSEVPIDGHQATVWTPYSSKPTYYQRADWVIEAMTRPEAEIPELVMWYFEEPDATMHTYGPDSPQAVAQAEHIDSVLRYFFREIRRSPVFERINFIVTADHGMAALSPERYINLMPLLDTTQVIRTVPGTPFGLEVKEEYADTAIRILRRTGHMKAWRREQMPRRFHYGTHPTRLTNIIVIPETGWTLDYAAETRPVRKRGTHGFDNRDRDMHMVFYASGPAFRKGYRQGSFQNQNMYLILCRLLGIEPAPNDGEWKDVKRMFRNK
;
A
#
# COMPACT_ATOMS: atom_id res chain seq x y z
N MET A 1 -19.56 48.78 -60.75
CA MET A 1 -20.10 48.53 -59.40
C MET A 1 -19.66 47.13 -58.94
N LYS A 2 -18.62 47.05 -58.13
CA LYS A 2 -18.11 45.79 -57.60
C LYS A 2 -18.65 45.59 -56.17
N LYS A 3 -19.43 44.52 -55.95
CA LYS A 3 -19.92 44.11 -54.64
C LYS A 3 -18.85 43.31 -53.92
N TYR A 4 -18.38 43.77 -52.78
CA TYR A 4 -17.53 43.02 -51.85
C TYR A 4 -18.40 42.29 -50.86
N THR A 5 -18.33 40.96 -50.86
CA THR A 5 -18.99 40.09 -49.87
C THR A 5 -17.99 39.87 -48.72
N PHE A 6 -18.33 40.34 -47.52
CA PHE A 6 -17.57 40.13 -46.30
C PHE A 6 -17.91 38.77 -45.73
N PHE A 7 -16.93 37.86 -45.66
CA PHE A 7 -17.06 36.58 -44.96
C PHE A 7 -16.64 36.79 -43.48
N LEU A 8 -17.61 36.66 -42.57
CA LEU A 8 -17.37 36.73 -41.14
C LEU A 8 -16.94 35.35 -40.66
N LEU A 9 -15.64 35.18 -40.32
CA LEU A 9 -15.09 33.94 -39.78
C LEU A 9 -15.36 33.88 -38.26
N LEU A 10 -16.32 33.04 -37.88
CA LEU A 10 -16.65 32.79 -36.47
C LEU A 10 -15.63 31.80 -35.89
N VAL A 11 -14.65 32.31 -35.12
CA VAL A 11 -13.69 31.47 -34.39
C VAL A 11 -14.37 30.98 -33.12
N LEU A 12 -14.77 29.70 -33.09
CA LEU A 12 -15.21 29.00 -31.91
C LEU A 12 -13.99 28.69 -31.02
N LEU A 13 -13.78 29.47 -30.00
CA LEU A 13 -12.84 29.16 -28.90
C LEU A 13 -13.46 28.05 -28.05
N THR A 14 -13.11 26.80 -28.35
CA THR A 14 -13.30 25.68 -27.42
C THR A 14 -12.31 25.82 -26.29
N GLY A 15 -12.76 26.41 -25.19
CA GLY A 15 -12.01 26.48 -23.96
C GLY A 15 -11.85 25.05 -23.40
N CYS A 16 -10.68 24.46 -23.56
CA CYS A 16 -10.27 23.34 -22.73
C CYS A 16 -10.25 23.80 -21.28
N ALA A 17 -11.22 23.35 -20.49
CA ALA A 17 -11.18 23.45 -19.04
C ALA A 17 -10.03 22.55 -18.57
N ALA A 18 -8.81 23.09 -18.51
CA ALA A 18 -7.70 22.47 -17.83
C ALA A 18 -8.09 22.35 -16.35
N SER A 19 -8.37 21.14 -15.91
CA SER A 19 -8.48 20.81 -14.49
C SER A 19 -7.25 21.37 -13.79
N ARG A 20 -7.40 22.40 -12.98
CA ARG A 20 -6.33 22.91 -12.11
C ARG A 20 -6.03 21.83 -11.08
N LYS A 21 -5.06 20.95 -11.38
CA LYS A 21 -4.43 20.11 -10.35
C LYS A 21 -3.89 21.05 -9.28
N ALA A 22 -4.20 20.75 -8.02
CA ALA A 22 -3.68 21.52 -6.91
C ALA A 22 -2.15 21.43 -6.92
N HIS A 23 -1.48 22.55 -7.17
CA HIS A 23 -0.03 22.65 -7.02
C HIS A 23 0.34 22.31 -5.58
N VAL A 24 1.08 21.23 -5.40
CA VAL A 24 1.75 20.94 -4.14
C VAL A 24 2.93 21.91 -4.07
N SER A 25 2.73 23.04 -3.43
CA SER A 25 3.78 24.05 -3.29
C SER A 25 4.97 23.44 -2.53
N ALA A 26 6.17 23.53 -3.11
CA ALA A 26 7.42 23.13 -2.47
C ALA A 26 7.57 23.72 -1.07
N THR A 27 8.27 23.04 -0.16
CA THR A 27 8.61 23.59 1.15
C THR A 27 9.63 24.71 0.98
N PRO A 28 9.41 25.92 1.52
CA PRO A 28 10.32 27.07 1.31
C PRO A 28 11.67 27.02 2.05
N ASP A 29 11.92 26.04 2.91
CA ASP A 29 13.07 26.04 3.83
C ASP A 29 14.10 24.95 3.50
N GLY A 30 14.79 25.05 2.36
CA GLY A 30 15.93 24.22 2.04
C GLY A 30 15.60 22.75 1.73
N GLU A 31 16.60 21.98 1.40
CA GLU A 31 16.51 20.54 1.14
C GLU A 31 15.94 19.80 2.35
N GLN A 32 14.91 19.01 2.13
CA GLN A 32 14.29 18.19 3.14
C GLN A 32 14.63 16.72 2.85
N TYR A 33 14.94 15.98 3.89
CA TYR A 33 15.20 14.54 3.81
C TYR A 33 14.01 13.76 4.35
N VAL A 34 13.73 12.62 3.75
CA VAL A 34 12.60 11.77 4.13
C VAL A 34 13.09 10.35 4.38
N VAL A 35 12.80 9.83 5.56
CA VAL A 35 13.05 8.42 5.91
C VAL A 35 11.71 7.80 6.29
N ILE A 36 11.25 6.81 5.51
CA ILE A 36 9.99 6.09 5.75
C ILE A 36 10.25 4.61 6.02
N LEU A 37 9.72 4.10 7.13
CA LEU A 37 9.64 2.69 7.49
C LEU A 37 8.21 2.19 7.33
N SER A 38 8.04 1.03 6.69
CA SER A 38 6.81 0.24 6.75
C SER A 38 7.06 -1.04 7.55
N MET A 39 6.18 -1.29 8.54
CA MET A 39 6.14 -2.49 9.38
C MET A 39 4.91 -3.31 8.96
N ASP A 40 5.12 -4.46 8.30
CA ASP A 40 4.03 -5.25 7.73
C ASP A 40 2.99 -5.65 8.78
N ALA A 41 1.72 -5.38 8.48
CA ALA A 41 0.56 -5.66 9.33
C ALA A 41 0.57 -5.02 10.71
N PHE A 42 1.32 -3.94 10.97
CA PHE A 42 1.29 -3.28 12.28
C PHE A 42 -0.08 -2.59 12.48
N ARG A 43 -1.04 -3.39 13.02
CA ARG A 43 -2.44 -3.00 13.22
C ARG A 43 -2.54 -1.77 14.15
N TRP A 44 -3.49 -0.90 13.88
CA TRP A 44 -3.68 0.41 14.52
C TRP A 44 -3.69 0.38 16.06
N ASP A 45 -4.17 -0.72 16.66
CA ASP A 45 -4.33 -0.86 18.12
C ASP A 45 -3.15 -1.58 18.81
N LEU A 46 -2.22 -2.16 18.02
CA LEU A 46 -1.15 -3.00 18.55
C LEU A 46 -0.21 -2.22 19.46
N ALA A 47 0.16 -0.98 19.10
CA ALA A 47 0.99 -0.14 19.97
C ALA A 47 0.34 0.14 21.31
N GLY A 48 -0.99 0.36 21.34
CA GLY A 48 -1.73 0.58 22.60
C GLY A 48 -1.84 -0.63 23.52
N ARG A 49 -1.55 -1.83 23.01
CA ARG A 49 -1.54 -3.10 23.76
C ARG A 49 -0.15 -3.59 24.11
N SER A 50 0.89 -2.88 23.69
CA SER A 50 2.30 -3.25 23.81
C SER A 50 3.09 -2.14 24.51
N HIS A 51 4.23 -2.49 25.09
CA HIS A 51 5.15 -1.50 25.64
C HIS A 51 6.02 -0.90 24.53
N THR A 52 5.57 0.19 23.90
CA THR A 52 6.20 0.83 22.73
C THR A 52 6.55 2.29 22.99
N PRO A 53 7.48 2.58 23.93
CA PRO A 53 7.79 3.95 24.35
C PRO A 53 8.36 4.83 23.22
N THR A 54 8.98 4.23 22.19
CA THR A 54 9.50 4.98 21.03
C THR A 54 8.35 5.47 20.15
N LEU A 55 7.38 4.60 19.83
CA LEU A 55 6.18 4.99 19.10
C LEU A 55 5.34 6.02 19.87
N ASP A 56 5.20 5.86 21.20
CA ASP A 56 4.55 6.84 22.06
C ASP A 56 5.26 8.20 22.01
N SER A 57 6.59 8.20 21.96
CA SER A 57 7.38 9.43 21.83
C SER A 57 7.12 10.08 20.47
N LEU A 58 7.10 9.31 19.37
CA LEU A 58 6.78 9.83 18.04
C LEU A 58 5.40 10.48 17.97
N ALA A 59 4.39 9.87 18.61
CA ALA A 59 3.05 10.45 18.70
C ALA A 59 3.04 11.80 19.44
N ARG A 60 3.84 11.93 20.53
CA ARG A 60 3.93 13.19 21.31
C ARG A 60 4.67 14.31 20.59
N VAL A 61 5.77 13.97 19.90
CA VAL A 61 6.63 15.00 19.27
C VAL A 61 6.24 15.31 17.82
N GLY A 62 5.39 14.50 17.22
CA GLY A 62 5.00 14.57 15.82
C GLY A 62 3.49 14.51 15.59
N THR A 63 3.13 14.00 14.44
CA THR A 63 1.75 13.72 14.02
C THR A 63 1.51 12.22 14.01
N TYR A 64 0.34 11.77 14.44
CA TYR A 64 -0.06 10.36 14.39
C TYR A 64 -1.49 10.21 13.86
N ALA A 65 -1.80 9.05 13.29
CA ALA A 65 -3.12 8.70 12.79
C ALA A 65 -3.36 7.19 12.83
N GLU A 66 -4.64 6.80 12.88
CA GLU A 66 -5.12 5.50 12.41
C GLU A 66 -5.46 5.69 10.93
N ILE A 67 -4.83 4.94 10.03
CA ILE A 67 -5.05 5.02 8.58
C ILE A 67 -5.57 3.69 8.05
N TYR A 68 -6.11 3.68 6.84
CA TYR A 68 -6.65 2.46 6.24
C TYR A 68 -6.03 2.19 4.86
N PRO A 69 -5.87 0.90 4.48
CA PRO A 69 -5.23 0.53 3.22
C PRO A 69 -6.13 0.77 2.02
N VAL A 70 -5.56 0.72 0.81
CA VAL A 70 -6.33 0.47 -0.42
C VAL A 70 -6.99 -0.91 -0.35
N TYR A 71 -7.90 -1.19 -1.27
CA TYR A 71 -8.48 -2.52 -1.39
C TYR A 71 -7.89 -3.25 -2.62
N PRO A 72 -7.49 -4.53 -2.50
CA PRO A 72 -7.49 -5.36 -1.29
C PRO A 72 -6.40 -4.95 -0.30
N SER A 73 -6.68 -5.14 1.00
CA SER A 73 -5.79 -4.82 2.12
C SER A 73 -4.69 -5.88 2.26
N ASN A 74 -3.85 -5.97 1.23
CA ASN A 74 -2.76 -6.94 1.09
C ASN A 74 -1.42 -6.22 0.87
N THR A 75 -0.33 -6.90 1.23
CA THR A 75 1.02 -6.35 1.29
C THR A 75 1.44 -5.60 0.02
N PHE A 76 1.46 -6.28 -1.12
CA PHE A 76 1.97 -5.68 -2.35
C PHE A 76 1.05 -4.60 -2.92
N PRO A 77 -0.28 -4.81 -3.03
CA PRO A 77 -1.20 -3.74 -3.41
C PRO A 77 -1.05 -2.48 -2.56
N SER A 78 -0.94 -2.63 -1.24
CA SER A 78 -0.85 -1.50 -0.30
C SER A 78 0.49 -0.77 -0.36
N HIS A 79 1.62 -1.50 -0.36
CA HIS A 79 2.95 -0.89 -0.46
C HIS A 79 3.13 -0.15 -1.79
N TYR A 80 2.66 -0.75 -2.89
CA TYR A 80 2.81 -0.11 -4.18
C TYR A 80 1.84 1.06 -4.36
N ALA A 81 0.67 1.04 -3.72
CA ALA A 81 -0.21 2.20 -3.63
C ALA A 81 0.45 3.36 -2.85
N MET A 82 1.15 3.09 -1.74
CA MET A 82 1.93 4.10 -1.02
C MET A 82 3.04 4.71 -1.88
N ALA A 83 3.65 3.89 -2.73
CA ALA A 83 4.75 4.34 -3.61
C ALA A 83 4.28 5.10 -4.84
N THR A 84 3.08 4.86 -5.37
CA THR A 84 2.60 5.44 -6.64
C THR A 84 1.44 6.42 -6.48
N GLY A 85 0.78 6.40 -5.32
CA GLY A 85 -0.46 7.15 -5.13
C GLY A 85 -1.66 6.58 -5.87
N LEU A 86 -1.54 5.39 -6.48
CA LEU A 86 -2.57 4.78 -7.31
C LEU A 86 -3.31 3.66 -6.56
N HIS A 87 -4.57 3.43 -6.94
CA HIS A 87 -5.31 2.23 -6.54
C HIS A 87 -4.84 0.98 -7.30
N PRO A 88 -5.04 -0.24 -6.77
CA PRO A 88 -4.61 -1.49 -7.39
C PRO A 88 -5.05 -1.70 -8.84
N ASP A 89 -6.25 -1.27 -9.21
CA ASP A 89 -6.73 -1.33 -10.60
C ASP A 89 -5.91 -0.45 -11.56
N HIS A 90 -5.32 0.64 -11.06
CA HIS A 90 -4.52 1.57 -11.85
C HIS A 90 -3.03 1.21 -11.87
N HIS A 91 -2.47 0.79 -10.73
CA HIS A 91 -1.06 0.38 -10.69
C HIS A 91 -0.82 -1.09 -11.09
N GLY A 92 -1.89 -1.88 -11.25
CA GLY A 92 -1.86 -3.22 -11.83
C GLY A 92 -1.53 -4.36 -10.86
N VAL A 93 -1.03 -4.10 -9.67
CA VAL A 93 -0.80 -5.14 -8.64
C VAL A 93 -2.10 -5.36 -7.87
N VAL A 94 -3.00 -6.14 -8.48
CA VAL A 94 -4.39 -6.27 -8.01
C VAL A 94 -4.55 -7.18 -6.80
N ASN A 95 -3.55 -7.99 -6.47
CA ASN A 95 -3.49 -8.86 -5.28
C ASN A 95 -2.06 -9.38 -5.09
N ASN A 96 -1.77 -10.07 -3.96
CA ASN A 96 -0.51 -10.79 -3.76
C ASN A 96 -0.38 -12.00 -4.71
N ASN A 97 -1.48 -12.57 -5.17
CA ASN A 97 -1.54 -13.61 -6.20
C ASN A 97 -2.65 -13.27 -7.19
N PHE A 98 -2.37 -13.36 -8.47
CA PHE A 98 -3.36 -13.14 -9.51
C PHE A 98 -2.97 -13.86 -10.82
N TYR A 99 -3.93 -13.97 -11.74
CA TYR A 99 -3.71 -14.47 -13.07
C TYR A 99 -3.94 -13.35 -14.08
N ASP A 100 -2.96 -13.14 -14.96
CA ASP A 100 -3.09 -12.16 -16.05
C ASP A 100 -3.49 -12.87 -17.34
N ARG A 101 -4.73 -12.63 -17.81
CA ARG A 101 -5.26 -13.22 -19.05
C ARG A 101 -4.54 -12.77 -20.30
N LYS A 102 -3.89 -11.58 -20.28
CA LYS A 102 -3.14 -11.06 -21.41
C LYS A 102 -1.86 -11.88 -21.67
N THR A 103 -1.19 -12.27 -20.62
CA THR A 103 0.07 -13.02 -20.68
C THR A 103 -0.11 -14.51 -20.50
N GLY A 104 -1.29 -14.98 -20.02
CA GLY A 104 -1.54 -16.36 -19.66
C GLY A 104 -0.79 -16.83 -18.41
N ARG A 105 -0.21 -15.90 -17.62
CA ARG A 105 0.62 -16.22 -16.47
C ARG A 105 -0.13 -16.04 -15.15
N LYS A 106 0.12 -16.96 -14.23
CA LYS A 106 -0.17 -16.76 -12.81
C LYS A 106 1.04 -16.05 -12.20
N LEU A 107 0.78 -15.07 -11.36
CA LEU A 107 1.77 -14.26 -10.69
C LEU A 107 1.64 -14.41 -9.19
N SER A 108 2.76 -14.50 -8.54
CA SER A 108 2.87 -14.58 -7.09
C SER A 108 3.95 -13.64 -6.60
N VAL A 109 3.61 -12.81 -5.61
CA VAL A 109 4.60 -11.99 -4.93
C VAL A 109 5.60 -12.82 -4.09
N PHE A 110 5.31 -14.11 -3.89
CA PHE A 110 6.20 -15.06 -3.22
C PHE A 110 7.21 -15.72 -4.17
N ASP A 111 7.14 -15.38 -5.47
CA ASP A 111 8.09 -15.82 -6.48
C ASP A 111 8.96 -14.63 -6.92
N ALA A 112 10.26 -14.72 -6.64
CA ALA A 112 11.20 -13.63 -6.94
C ALA A 112 11.33 -13.35 -8.45
N GLU A 113 11.08 -14.34 -9.32
CA GLU A 113 11.08 -14.14 -10.77
C GLU A 113 9.84 -13.37 -11.23
N ASP A 114 8.68 -13.71 -10.66
CA ASP A 114 7.42 -13.00 -10.95
C ASP A 114 7.52 -11.53 -10.51
N VAL A 115 8.05 -11.27 -9.30
CA VAL A 115 8.20 -9.90 -8.75
C VAL A 115 9.07 -9.02 -9.66
N ARG A 116 10.04 -9.60 -10.35
CA ARG A 116 10.97 -8.86 -11.23
C ARG A 116 10.48 -8.64 -12.67
N LEU A 117 9.24 -9.00 -12.97
CA LEU A 117 8.67 -8.80 -14.30
C LEU A 117 8.10 -7.38 -14.46
N PRO A 118 8.73 -6.50 -15.28
CA PRO A 118 8.32 -5.10 -15.42
C PRO A 118 6.84 -4.92 -15.81
N GLY A 119 6.30 -5.82 -16.62
CA GLY A 119 4.94 -5.74 -17.12
C GLY A 119 3.81 -5.86 -16.06
N PHE A 120 4.15 -6.12 -14.77
CA PHE A 120 3.17 -6.19 -13.68
C PHE A 120 3.01 -4.88 -12.93
N TRP A 121 3.94 -3.98 -13.07
CA TRP A 121 4.03 -2.73 -12.34
C TRP A 121 3.66 -1.59 -13.27
N SER A 122 2.65 -0.82 -12.92
CA SER A 122 2.22 0.36 -13.67
C SER A 122 2.21 1.59 -12.75
N GLY A 123 2.24 2.78 -13.35
CA GLY A 123 2.38 4.03 -12.61
C GLY A 123 3.83 4.36 -12.29
N GLU A 124 4.07 5.57 -11.82
CA GLU A 124 5.40 6.06 -11.50
C GLU A 124 5.61 6.04 -9.98
N PRO A 125 6.49 5.17 -9.45
CA PRO A 125 6.75 5.13 -8.02
C PRO A 125 7.58 6.32 -7.57
N ILE A 126 7.48 6.67 -6.29
CA ILE A 126 8.08 7.88 -5.68
C ILE A 126 9.60 7.97 -5.90
N TRP A 127 10.32 6.84 -5.92
CA TRP A 127 11.75 6.84 -6.21
C TRP A 127 12.05 7.25 -7.64
N ASN A 128 11.23 6.84 -8.63
CA ASN A 128 11.37 7.32 -10.00
C ASN A 128 11.01 8.81 -10.10
N THR A 129 9.93 9.24 -9.44
CA THR A 129 9.50 10.64 -9.41
C THR A 129 10.60 11.53 -8.80
N ALA A 130 11.23 11.09 -7.71
CA ALA A 130 12.30 11.80 -7.04
C ALA A 130 13.55 11.92 -7.93
N GLU A 131 14.04 10.81 -8.46
CA GLU A 131 15.27 10.81 -9.24
C GLU A 131 15.12 11.50 -10.61
N ARG A 132 13.95 11.43 -11.24
CA ARG A 132 13.65 12.21 -12.47
C ARG A 132 13.65 13.72 -12.22
N GLN A 133 13.50 14.14 -10.97
CA GLN A 133 13.55 15.54 -10.57
C GLN A 133 14.87 15.93 -9.87
N GLY A 134 15.89 15.07 -9.98
CA GLY A 134 17.28 15.37 -9.56
C GLY A 134 17.61 15.03 -8.11
N LEU A 135 16.71 14.31 -7.39
CA LEU A 135 16.97 13.82 -6.04
C LEU A 135 17.55 12.40 -6.10
N THR A 136 18.07 11.91 -4.98
CA THR A 136 18.60 10.55 -4.83
C THR A 136 17.69 9.72 -3.91
N ALA A 137 17.42 8.47 -4.32
CA ALA A 137 16.58 7.55 -3.55
C ALA A 137 17.33 6.25 -3.19
N ASN A 138 17.31 5.88 -1.91
CA ASN A 138 17.79 4.59 -1.42
C ASN A 138 16.60 3.75 -0.93
N ILE A 139 16.35 2.60 -1.58
CA ILE A 139 15.17 1.78 -1.33
C ILE A 139 15.59 0.40 -0.82
N PHE A 140 15.30 0.13 0.46
CA PHE A 140 15.67 -1.12 1.12
C PHE A 140 14.47 -2.05 1.26
N MET A 141 14.36 -3.05 0.38
CA MET A 141 13.35 -4.14 0.41
C MET A 141 11.90 -3.68 0.19
N TRP A 142 11.64 -2.46 -0.28
CA TRP A 142 10.27 -2.01 -0.52
C TRP A 142 9.64 -2.73 -1.70
N PRO A 143 8.40 -3.28 -1.57
CA PRO A 143 7.71 -3.95 -2.67
C PRO A 143 7.63 -3.10 -3.94
N GLY A 144 8.08 -3.66 -5.06
CA GLY A 144 8.15 -2.99 -6.36
C GLY A 144 9.49 -2.31 -6.69
N SER A 145 10.43 -2.23 -5.74
CA SER A 145 11.75 -1.61 -6.01
C SER A 145 12.74 -2.51 -6.74
N GLU A 146 12.44 -3.83 -6.84
CA GLU A 146 13.35 -4.82 -7.44
C GLU A 146 13.32 -4.83 -8.98
N VAL A 147 12.49 -3.98 -9.59
CA VAL A 147 12.27 -3.98 -11.04
C VAL A 147 12.36 -2.57 -11.60
N PRO A 148 12.97 -2.41 -12.79
CA PRO A 148 12.93 -1.13 -13.48
C PRO A 148 11.51 -0.87 -14.00
N ILE A 149 10.91 0.23 -13.57
CA ILE A 149 9.58 0.68 -13.98
C ILE A 149 9.76 1.83 -14.95
N ASP A 150 9.19 1.71 -16.16
CA ASP A 150 9.44 2.64 -17.28
C ASP A 150 10.94 2.83 -17.56
N GLY A 151 11.71 1.72 -17.45
CA GLY A 151 13.15 1.73 -17.70
C GLY A 151 13.99 2.44 -16.64
N HIS A 152 13.39 2.84 -15.49
CA HIS A 152 14.09 3.49 -14.40
C HIS A 152 13.94 2.68 -13.09
N GLN A 153 15.01 2.62 -12.32
CA GLN A 153 15.08 1.97 -11.02
C GLN A 153 15.86 2.88 -10.06
N ALA A 154 15.54 2.84 -8.77
CA ALA A 154 16.27 3.62 -7.78
C ALA A 154 17.78 3.40 -7.86
N THR A 155 18.56 4.45 -7.67
CA THR A 155 20.04 4.41 -7.73
C THR A 155 20.61 3.38 -6.76
N VAL A 156 20.06 3.30 -5.54
CA VAL A 156 20.38 2.28 -4.57
C VAL A 156 19.12 1.52 -4.17
N TRP A 157 19.15 0.21 -4.33
CA TRP A 157 18.06 -0.65 -3.91
C TRP A 157 18.58 -2.01 -3.42
N THR A 158 17.81 -2.68 -2.57
CA THR A 158 18.11 -4.04 -2.10
C THR A 158 16.90 -4.93 -2.30
N PRO A 159 17.07 -6.16 -2.84
CA PRO A 159 16.00 -7.12 -2.93
C PRO A 159 15.56 -7.59 -1.55
N TYR A 160 14.31 -8.04 -1.44
CA TYR A 160 13.82 -8.61 -0.19
C TYR A 160 14.66 -9.82 0.24
N SER A 161 15.00 -9.85 1.52
CA SER A 161 15.65 -10.99 2.17
C SER A 161 15.29 -11.01 3.67
N SER A 162 14.91 -12.17 4.18
CA SER A 162 14.68 -12.38 5.62
C SER A 162 15.96 -12.61 6.43
N LYS A 163 17.14 -12.68 5.77
CA LYS A 163 18.42 -12.98 6.44
C LYS A 163 18.94 -11.84 7.33
N PRO A 164 18.94 -10.56 6.87
CA PRO A 164 19.39 -9.46 7.73
C PRO A 164 18.42 -9.24 8.89
N THR A 165 18.98 -9.12 10.10
CA THR A 165 18.20 -8.73 11.28
C THR A 165 17.64 -7.31 11.13
N TYR A 166 16.63 -6.94 11.91
CA TYR A 166 16.08 -5.57 11.86
C TYR A 166 17.10 -4.52 12.30
N TYR A 167 18.01 -4.85 13.21
CA TYR A 167 19.14 -3.98 13.54
C TYR A 167 20.06 -3.76 12.35
N GLN A 168 20.41 -4.81 11.60
CA GLN A 168 21.21 -4.65 10.38
C GLN A 168 20.51 -3.84 9.30
N ARG A 169 19.18 -3.99 9.17
CA ARG A 169 18.39 -3.14 8.24
C ARG A 169 18.37 -1.67 8.71
N ALA A 170 18.29 -1.44 10.02
CA ALA A 170 18.43 -0.10 10.58
C ALA A 170 19.82 0.49 10.32
N ASP A 171 20.89 -0.32 10.45
CA ASP A 171 22.26 0.09 10.16
C ASP A 171 22.44 0.55 8.71
N TRP A 172 21.80 -0.09 7.73
CA TRP A 172 21.86 0.38 6.34
C TRP A 172 21.31 1.80 6.17
N VAL A 173 20.19 2.09 6.84
CA VAL A 173 19.59 3.43 6.80
C VAL A 173 20.47 4.45 7.55
N ILE A 174 20.99 4.06 8.72
CA ILE A 174 21.90 4.90 9.50
C ILE A 174 23.15 5.21 8.69
N GLU A 175 23.77 4.20 8.05
CA GLU A 175 24.93 4.37 7.20
C GLU A 175 24.66 5.34 6.04
N ALA A 176 23.54 5.18 5.34
CA ALA A 176 23.15 6.07 4.24
C ALA A 176 22.98 7.50 4.71
N MET A 177 22.38 7.71 5.88
CA MET A 177 22.03 9.03 6.40
C MET A 177 23.13 9.71 7.25
N THR A 178 24.25 9.03 7.53
CA THR A 178 25.39 9.57 8.30
C THR A 178 26.65 9.81 7.46
N ARG A 179 26.54 9.70 6.14
CA ARG A 179 27.57 10.07 5.16
C ARG A 179 27.84 11.60 5.18
N PRO A 180 28.90 12.06 4.48
CA PRO A 180 29.02 13.49 4.16
C PRO A 180 27.74 14.02 3.50
N GLU A 181 27.31 15.22 3.84
CA GLU A 181 26.02 15.78 3.44
C GLU A 181 25.73 15.65 1.93
N ALA A 182 26.71 15.89 1.09
CA ALA A 182 26.58 15.79 -0.37
C ALA A 182 26.33 14.35 -0.90
N GLU A 183 26.43 13.33 -0.03
CA GLU A 183 26.21 11.91 -0.38
C GLU A 183 24.96 11.33 0.27
N ILE A 184 24.23 12.16 1.03
CA ILE A 184 23.01 11.71 1.74
C ILE A 184 21.84 11.72 0.78
N PRO A 185 21.12 10.57 0.60
CA PRO A 185 19.92 10.52 -0.24
C PRO A 185 18.78 11.32 0.39
N GLU A 186 18.02 12.06 -0.43
CA GLU A 186 16.86 12.81 0.03
C GLU A 186 15.68 11.90 0.40
N LEU A 187 15.60 10.70 -0.20
CA LEU A 187 14.57 9.71 0.09
C LEU A 187 15.20 8.38 0.52
N VAL A 188 14.82 7.89 1.69
CA VAL A 188 15.11 6.52 2.13
C VAL A 188 13.81 5.82 2.48
N MET A 189 13.57 4.66 1.85
CA MET A 189 12.43 3.78 2.16
C MET A 189 12.96 2.42 2.62
N TRP A 190 12.38 1.88 3.70
CA TRP A 190 12.76 0.58 4.23
C TRP A 190 11.58 -0.19 4.81
N TYR A 191 11.73 -1.51 4.96
CA TYR A 191 10.63 -2.41 5.23
C TYR A 191 11.01 -3.51 6.23
N PHE A 192 10.04 -3.84 7.09
CA PHE A 192 10.03 -5.02 7.96
C PHE A 192 8.83 -5.89 7.64
N GLU A 193 9.05 -7.21 7.49
CA GLU A 193 7.98 -8.20 7.26
C GLU A 193 7.20 -8.57 8.52
N GLU A 194 7.51 -8.01 9.66
CA GLU A 194 6.84 -8.23 10.93
C GLU A 194 6.07 -6.96 11.37
N PRO A 195 4.97 -7.17 12.10
CA PRO A 195 4.49 -8.39 12.78
C PRO A 195 3.61 -9.35 11.96
N ASP A 196 3.52 -9.21 10.63
CA ASP A 196 2.65 -10.02 9.76
C ASP A 196 2.85 -11.53 9.93
N ALA A 197 4.07 -12.02 9.79
CA ALA A 197 4.39 -13.45 9.89
C ALA A 197 4.02 -14.01 11.27
N THR A 198 4.31 -13.27 12.34
CA THR A 198 3.92 -13.61 13.70
C THR A 198 2.41 -13.67 13.85
N MET A 199 1.68 -12.69 13.34
CA MET A 199 0.22 -12.63 13.44
C MET A 199 -0.47 -13.69 12.58
N HIS A 200 0.05 -14.04 11.42
CA HIS A 200 -0.43 -15.19 10.65
C HIS A 200 -0.34 -16.50 11.43
N THR A 201 0.73 -16.68 12.20
CA THR A 201 1.02 -17.91 12.92
C THR A 201 0.26 -18.02 14.23
N TYR A 202 0.23 -16.94 15.01
CA TYR A 202 -0.27 -16.94 16.40
C TYR A 202 -1.57 -16.17 16.58
N GLY A 203 -1.95 -15.34 15.60
CA GLY A 203 -3.10 -14.43 15.65
C GLY A 203 -2.71 -13.01 16.11
N PRO A 204 -3.52 -12.00 15.71
CA PRO A 204 -3.22 -10.60 15.99
C PRO A 204 -3.32 -10.23 17.48
N ASP A 205 -4.06 -11.00 18.27
CA ASP A 205 -4.30 -10.73 19.67
C ASP A 205 -3.43 -11.59 20.61
N SER A 206 -2.42 -12.28 20.04
CA SER A 206 -1.54 -13.17 20.76
C SER A 206 -0.44 -12.42 21.55
N PRO A 207 0.06 -13.01 22.65
CA PRO A 207 1.23 -12.47 23.33
C PRO A 207 2.47 -12.36 22.42
N GLN A 208 2.58 -13.22 21.40
CA GLN A 208 3.68 -13.20 20.43
C GLN A 208 3.59 -11.93 19.55
N ALA A 209 2.40 -11.52 19.14
CA ALA A 209 2.22 -10.27 18.39
C ALA A 209 2.61 -9.04 19.24
N VAL A 210 2.26 -9.03 20.52
CA VAL A 210 2.68 -7.99 21.48
C VAL A 210 4.22 -7.97 21.61
N ALA A 211 4.83 -9.12 21.86
CA ALA A 211 6.28 -9.22 22.00
C ALA A 211 7.03 -8.77 20.72
N GLN A 212 6.48 -9.06 19.55
CA GLN A 212 7.05 -8.63 18.28
C GLN A 212 6.97 -7.11 18.11
N ALA A 213 5.86 -6.47 18.50
CA ALA A 213 5.74 -5.02 18.49
C ALA A 213 6.76 -4.35 19.43
N GLU A 214 6.97 -4.91 20.63
CA GLU A 214 7.98 -4.43 21.60
C GLU A 214 9.41 -4.61 21.08
N HIS A 215 9.67 -5.71 20.37
CA HIS A 215 10.95 -5.92 19.70
C HIS A 215 11.19 -4.85 18.62
N ILE A 216 10.21 -4.60 17.76
CA ILE A 216 10.28 -3.54 16.73
C ILE A 216 10.51 -2.17 17.37
N ASP A 217 9.81 -1.82 18.46
CA ASP A 217 10.03 -0.57 19.18
C ASP A 217 11.47 -0.44 19.72
N SER A 218 12.07 -1.58 20.16
CA SER A 218 13.46 -1.61 20.58
C SER A 218 14.44 -1.34 19.45
N VAL A 219 14.15 -1.83 18.24
CA VAL A 219 14.91 -1.51 17.02
C VAL A 219 14.75 -0.03 16.64
N LEU A 220 13.52 0.50 16.72
CA LEU A 220 13.26 1.92 16.48
C LEU A 220 14.00 2.82 17.48
N ARG A 221 14.04 2.43 18.77
CA ARG A 221 14.81 3.14 19.79
C ARG A 221 16.32 3.19 19.45
N TYR A 222 16.88 2.07 19.00
CA TYR A 222 18.23 2.01 18.50
C TYR A 222 18.43 2.93 17.31
N PHE A 223 17.57 2.82 16.30
CA PHE A 223 17.61 3.64 15.09
C PHE A 223 17.56 5.14 15.42
N PHE A 224 16.57 5.61 16.21
CA PHE A 224 16.42 7.02 16.54
C PHE A 224 17.53 7.55 17.45
N ARG A 225 18.24 6.70 18.19
CA ARG A 225 19.45 7.10 18.92
C ARG A 225 20.61 7.33 17.96
N GLU A 226 20.86 6.39 17.06
CA GLU A 226 22.04 6.43 16.19
C GLU A 226 21.92 7.44 15.05
N ILE A 227 20.73 7.63 14.50
CA ILE A 227 20.49 8.56 13.39
C ILE A 227 20.73 10.02 13.77
N ARG A 228 20.77 10.36 15.08
CA ARG A 228 21.14 11.71 15.58
C ARG A 228 22.53 12.17 15.16
N ARG A 229 23.40 11.25 14.74
CA ARG A 229 24.73 11.55 14.22
C ARG A 229 24.72 12.08 12.80
N SER A 230 23.57 12.01 12.12
CA SER A 230 23.42 12.56 10.76
C SER A 230 23.67 14.08 10.76
N PRO A 231 24.49 14.59 9.83
CA PRO A 231 24.71 16.04 9.70
C PRO A 231 23.43 16.79 9.30
N VAL A 232 22.44 16.08 8.77
CA VAL A 232 21.16 16.64 8.33
C VAL A 232 20.00 16.29 9.28
N PHE A 233 20.27 15.77 10.48
CA PHE A 233 19.25 15.25 11.40
C PHE A 233 18.06 16.19 11.60
N GLU A 234 18.30 17.47 11.81
CA GLU A 234 17.24 18.48 12.05
C GLU A 234 16.38 18.76 10.80
N ARG A 235 16.80 18.29 9.63
CA ARG A 235 16.09 18.43 8.36
C ARG A 235 15.38 17.13 7.92
N ILE A 236 15.53 16.03 8.69
CA ILE A 236 14.91 14.76 8.37
C ILE A 236 13.45 14.77 8.83
N ASN A 237 12.55 14.38 7.91
CA ASN A 237 11.19 14.01 8.21
C ASN A 237 11.08 12.48 8.26
N PHE A 238 10.71 11.94 9.40
CA PHE A 238 10.54 10.52 9.63
C PHE A 238 9.07 10.13 9.51
N ILE A 239 8.80 9.02 8.83
CA ILE A 239 7.49 8.38 8.79
C ILE A 239 7.66 6.92 9.22
N VAL A 240 6.83 6.47 10.16
CA VAL A 240 6.73 5.07 10.58
C VAL A 240 5.28 4.66 10.38
N THR A 241 5.04 3.68 9.52
CA THR A 241 3.70 3.24 9.12
C THR A 241 3.64 1.74 8.92
N ALA A 242 2.51 1.25 8.41
CA ALA A 242 2.30 -0.11 7.97
C ALA A 242 1.50 -0.10 6.65
N ASP A 243 1.29 -1.25 6.09
CA ASP A 243 0.58 -1.45 4.82
C ASP A 243 -0.87 -1.90 5.02
N HIS A 244 -1.15 -2.68 6.07
CA HIS A 244 -2.47 -3.13 6.50
C HIS A 244 -2.46 -3.55 7.98
N GLY A 245 -3.61 -3.97 8.48
CA GLY A 245 -3.76 -4.64 9.76
C GLY A 245 -3.90 -6.15 9.60
N MET A 246 -4.54 -6.82 10.59
CA MET A 246 -4.69 -8.27 10.65
C MET A 246 -5.97 -8.63 11.40
N ALA A 247 -6.77 -9.52 10.84
CA ALA A 247 -7.96 -10.09 11.50
C ALA A 247 -7.68 -11.49 12.03
N ALA A 248 -8.27 -11.83 13.17
CA ALA A 248 -8.18 -13.17 13.76
C ALA A 248 -9.00 -14.18 12.93
N LEU A 249 -8.43 -15.35 12.69
CA LEU A 249 -9.10 -16.49 12.05
C LEU A 249 -9.51 -17.56 13.07
N SER A 250 -10.62 -18.24 12.79
CA SER A 250 -11.06 -19.41 13.52
C SER A 250 -11.25 -20.60 12.57
N PRO A 251 -10.87 -21.83 12.97
CA PRO A 251 -11.10 -23.05 12.17
C PRO A 251 -12.57 -23.27 11.81
N GLU A 252 -13.48 -22.81 12.67
CA GLU A 252 -14.94 -22.97 12.47
C GLU A 252 -15.51 -21.99 11.43
N ARG A 253 -14.76 -20.91 11.13
CA ARG A 253 -15.15 -19.88 10.14
C ARG A 253 -14.56 -20.20 8.77
N TYR A 254 -14.96 -21.34 8.22
CA TYR A 254 -14.46 -21.86 6.96
C TYR A 254 -15.61 -22.25 6.03
N ILE A 255 -15.54 -21.83 4.79
CA ILE A 255 -16.50 -22.20 3.74
C ILE A 255 -15.75 -22.75 2.53
N ASN A 256 -16.05 -23.99 2.18
CA ASN A 256 -15.62 -24.56 0.91
C ASN A 256 -16.66 -24.24 -0.17
N LEU A 257 -16.25 -23.54 -1.21
CA LEU A 257 -17.11 -23.10 -2.31
C LEU A 257 -17.38 -24.23 -3.33
N MET A 258 -16.51 -25.25 -3.41
CA MET A 258 -16.61 -26.28 -4.44
C MET A 258 -17.94 -27.07 -4.42
N PRO A 259 -18.43 -27.57 -3.27
CA PRO A 259 -19.70 -28.28 -3.22
C PRO A 259 -20.94 -27.41 -3.42
N LEU A 260 -20.78 -26.08 -3.39
CA LEU A 260 -21.88 -25.12 -3.58
C LEU A 260 -22.13 -24.79 -5.04
N LEU A 261 -21.15 -25.00 -5.92
CA LEU A 261 -21.15 -24.54 -7.30
C LEU A 261 -21.13 -25.73 -8.28
N ASP A 262 -21.67 -25.53 -9.46
CA ASP A 262 -21.49 -26.47 -10.57
C ASP A 262 -20.03 -26.38 -11.06
N THR A 263 -19.22 -27.38 -10.73
CA THR A 263 -17.81 -27.45 -11.05
C THR A 263 -17.51 -27.42 -12.54
N THR A 264 -18.46 -27.86 -13.39
CA THR A 264 -18.33 -27.82 -14.86
C THR A 264 -18.44 -26.42 -15.44
N GLN A 265 -18.92 -25.46 -14.66
CA GLN A 265 -19.05 -24.04 -15.00
C GLN A 265 -17.89 -23.19 -14.46
N VAL A 266 -17.07 -23.73 -13.53
CA VAL A 266 -15.92 -23.04 -12.97
C VAL A 266 -14.70 -23.21 -13.87
N ILE A 267 -14.15 -22.11 -14.35
CA ILE A 267 -12.97 -22.08 -15.23
C ILE A 267 -11.69 -22.03 -14.41
N ARG A 268 -11.69 -21.19 -13.37
CA ARG A 268 -10.50 -20.93 -12.56
C ARG A 268 -10.86 -20.32 -11.21
N THR A 269 -10.03 -20.59 -10.22
CA THR A 269 -10.05 -19.89 -8.93
C THR A 269 -8.73 -19.21 -8.66
N VAL A 270 -8.78 -18.08 -7.96
CA VAL A 270 -7.63 -17.38 -7.39
C VAL A 270 -7.86 -17.32 -5.88
N PRO A 271 -7.31 -18.29 -5.12
CA PRO A 271 -7.50 -18.34 -3.69
C PRO A 271 -6.87 -17.14 -2.97
N GLY A 272 -7.45 -16.74 -1.85
CA GLY A 272 -7.01 -15.64 -1.02
C GLY A 272 -8.17 -14.79 -0.54
N THR A 273 -7.84 -13.63 0.00
CA THR A 273 -8.79 -12.59 0.40
C THR A 273 -8.43 -11.31 -0.36
N PRO A 274 -9.28 -10.84 -1.30
CA PRO A 274 -10.52 -11.46 -1.78
C PRO A 274 -10.28 -12.78 -2.53
N PHE A 275 -11.33 -13.61 -2.63
CA PHE A 275 -11.30 -14.82 -3.43
C PHE A 275 -11.78 -14.51 -4.86
N GLY A 276 -10.95 -14.81 -5.85
CA GLY A 276 -11.28 -14.67 -7.27
C GLY A 276 -11.94 -15.94 -7.81
N LEU A 277 -13.06 -15.80 -8.49
CA LEU A 277 -13.78 -16.91 -9.12
C LEU A 277 -14.06 -16.56 -10.59
N GLU A 278 -13.48 -17.31 -11.51
CA GLU A 278 -13.74 -17.22 -12.94
C GLU A 278 -14.70 -18.36 -13.33
N VAL A 279 -15.87 -18.00 -13.81
CA VAL A 279 -16.89 -18.97 -14.28
C VAL A 279 -17.30 -18.63 -15.72
N LYS A 280 -17.98 -19.56 -16.39
CA LYS A 280 -18.61 -19.26 -17.66
C LYS A 280 -19.62 -18.13 -17.51
N GLU A 281 -19.68 -17.25 -18.48
CA GLU A 281 -20.42 -15.97 -18.38
C GLU A 281 -21.90 -16.18 -18.08
N GLU A 282 -22.53 -17.18 -18.71
CA GLU A 282 -23.93 -17.54 -18.52
C GLU A 282 -24.24 -18.06 -17.10
N TYR A 283 -23.24 -18.54 -16.37
CA TYR A 283 -23.39 -19.06 -15.01
C TYR A 283 -23.12 -18.00 -13.92
N ALA A 284 -22.51 -16.87 -14.25
CA ALA A 284 -22.01 -15.91 -13.27
C ALA A 284 -23.08 -15.39 -12.30
N ASP A 285 -24.28 -15.02 -12.80
CA ASP A 285 -25.34 -14.51 -11.93
C ASP A 285 -25.94 -15.62 -11.04
N THR A 286 -25.93 -16.86 -11.51
CA THR A 286 -26.35 -18.02 -10.72
C THR A 286 -25.35 -18.29 -9.61
N ALA A 287 -24.05 -18.31 -9.91
CA ALA A 287 -22.99 -18.46 -8.91
C ALA A 287 -23.07 -17.38 -7.83
N ILE A 288 -23.19 -16.09 -8.22
CA ILE A 288 -23.33 -14.97 -7.28
C ILE A 288 -24.54 -15.14 -6.36
N ARG A 289 -25.68 -15.58 -6.91
CA ARG A 289 -26.90 -15.83 -6.13
C ARG A 289 -26.71 -16.95 -5.10
N ILE A 290 -26.04 -18.03 -5.49
CA ILE A 290 -25.70 -19.14 -4.58
C ILE A 290 -24.78 -18.62 -3.45
N LEU A 291 -23.68 -17.97 -3.80
CA LEU A 291 -22.70 -17.46 -2.83
C LEU A 291 -23.33 -16.50 -1.83
N ARG A 292 -24.16 -15.56 -2.30
CA ARG A 292 -24.86 -14.61 -1.41
C ARG A 292 -25.85 -15.29 -0.47
N ARG A 293 -26.49 -16.38 -0.88
CA ARG A 293 -27.42 -17.16 -0.03
C ARG A 293 -26.72 -18.00 1.02
N THR A 294 -25.49 -18.41 0.77
CA THR A 294 -24.67 -19.17 1.73
C THR A 294 -24.37 -18.37 2.99
N GLY A 295 -24.26 -17.03 2.87
CA GLY A 295 -23.90 -16.14 3.97
C GLY A 295 -22.40 -16.03 4.19
N HIS A 296 -22.01 -15.17 5.12
CA HIS A 296 -20.62 -14.87 5.53
C HIS A 296 -19.68 -14.49 4.40
N MET A 297 -20.22 -14.02 3.28
CA MET A 297 -19.49 -13.48 2.15
C MET A 297 -20.35 -12.53 1.32
N LYS A 298 -19.69 -11.67 0.57
CA LYS A 298 -20.31 -10.84 -0.45
C LYS A 298 -19.67 -11.19 -1.79
N ALA A 299 -20.48 -11.28 -2.84
CA ALA A 299 -20.02 -11.62 -4.17
C ALA A 299 -20.59 -10.64 -5.20
N TRP A 300 -19.78 -10.24 -6.17
CA TRP A 300 -20.17 -9.35 -7.25
C TRP A 300 -19.52 -9.77 -8.56
N ARG A 301 -20.16 -9.45 -9.67
CA ARG A 301 -19.42 -9.29 -10.92
C ARG A 301 -18.35 -8.21 -10.69
N ARG A 302 -17.14 -8.37 -11.23
CA ARG A 302 -16.04 -7.42 -10.99
C ARG A 302 -16.44 -5.98 -11.35
N GLU A 303 -17.13 -5.78 -12.49
CA GLU A 303 -17.59 -4.46 -12.95
C GLU A 303 -18.74 -3.86 -12.12
N GLN A 304 -19.35 -4.65 -11.25
CA GLN A 304 -20.40 -4.23 -10.31
C GLN A 304 -19.89 -4.07 -8.88
N MET A 305 -18.58 -4.14 -8.68
CA MET A 305 -17.99 -3.87 -7.37
C MET A 305 -18.40 -2.47 -6.87
N PRO A 306 -18.72 -2.32 -5.58
CA PRO A 306 -19.02 -1.00 -5.02
C PRO A 306 -17.88 -0.01 -5.27
N ARG A 307 -18.21 1.18 -5.81
CA ARG A 307 -17.24 2.20 -6.23
C ARG A 307 -16.20 2.56 -5.16
N ARG A 308 -16.58 2.48 -3.87
CA ARG A 308 -15.70 2.79 -2.74
C ARG A 308 -14.45 1.91 -2.62
N PHE A 309 -14.45 0.74 -3.26
CA PHE A 309 -13.28 -0.14 -3.29
C PHE A 309 -12.23 0.30 -4.30
N HIS A 310 -12.60 1.12 -5.30
CA HIS A 310 -11.71 1.45 -6.43
C HIS A 310 -11.06 0.20 -7.03
N TYR A 311 -11.88 -0.87 -7.18
CA TYR A 311 -11.46 -2.20 -7.56
C TYR A 311 -12.53 -2.89 -8.39
N GLY A 312 -12.14 -3.62 -9.44
CA GLY A 312 -13.06 -4.31 -10.33
C GLY A 312 -12.91 -3.95 -11.82
N THR A 313 -12.11 -2.94 -12.13
CA THR A 313 -12.00 -2.38 -13.50
C THR A 313 -10.74 -2.83 -14.25
N HIS A 314 -9.75 -3.44 -13.57
CA HIS A 314 -8.53 -3.90 -14.26
C HIS A 314 -8.87 -4.93 -15.35
N PRO A 315 -8.45 -4.70 -16.63
CA PRO A 315 -9.03 -5.41 -17.78
C PRO A 315 -8.66 -6.90 -17.85
N THR A 316 -7.50 -7.31 -17.32
CA THR A 316 -6.96 -8.65 -17.56
C THR A 316 -6.63 -9.46 -16.31
N ARG A 317 -6.51 -8.83 -15.12
CA ARG A 317 -5.99 -9.47 -13.91
C ARG A 317 -7.03 -9.85 -12.88
N LEU A 318 -8.29 -9.51 -13.11
CA LEU A 318 -9.39 -9.84 -12.21
C LEU A 318 -10.26 -10.93 -12.83
N THR A 319 -10.71 -11.87 -12.01
CA THR A 319 -11.73 -12.85 -12.37
C THR A 319 -13.07 -12.17 -12.57
N ASN A 320 -14.03 -12.82 -13.27
CA ASN A 320 -15.34 -12.21 -13.53
C ASN A 320 -16.23 -12.09 -12.29
N ILE A 321 -15.93 -12.86 -11.23
CA ILE A 321 -16.58 -12.75 -9.92
C ILE A 321 -15.51 -12.49 -8.85
N ILE A 322 -15.76 -11.50 -7.98
CA ILE A 322 -14.98 -11.21 -6.79
C ILE A 322 -15.81 -11.56 -5.56
N VAL A 323 -15.26 -12.40 -4.69
CA VAL A 323 -15.90 -12.83 -3.45
C VAL A 323 -15.11 -12.32 -2.26
N ILE A 324 -15.75 -11.53 -1.41
CA ILE A 324 -15.16 -10.98 -0.19
C ILE A 324 -15.79 -11.71 1.00
N PRO A 325 -15.03 -12.50 1.77
CA PRO A 325 -15.53 -13.09 3.00
C PRO A 325 -15.81 -12.01 4.06
N GLU A 326 -16.72 -12.31 4.98
CA GLU A 326 -16.79 -11.55 6.23
C GLU A 326 -15.48 -11.68 7.00
N THR A 327 -15.11 -10.64 7.73
CA THR A 327 -13.85 -10.61 8.46
C THR A 327 -13.72 -11.80 9.42
N GLY A 328 -12.57 -12.45 9.36
CA GLY A 328 -12.29 -13.66 10.12
C GLY A 328 -12.79 -14.97 9.48
N TRP A 329 -13.44 -14.93 8.31
CA TRP A 329 -13.82 -16.12 7.56
C TRP A 329 -12.80 -16.48 6.47
N THR A 330 -12.61 -17.77 6.27
CA THR A 330 -11.75 -18.33 5.21
C THR A 330 -12.60 -18.96 4.12
N LEU A 331 -12.33 -18.61 2.87
CA LEU A 331 -12.90 -19.26 1.69
C LEU A 331 -11.86 -20.17 1.04
N ASP A 332 -12.32 -21.33 0.58
CA ASP A 332 -11.52 -22.28 -0.19
C ASP A 332 -12.35 -22.85 -1.35
N TYR A 333 -11.70 -23.49 -2.30
CA TYR A 333 -12.32 -24.26 -3.38
C TYR A 333 -11.50 -25.54 -3.54
N ALA A 334 -11.89 -26.59 -2.85
CA ALA A 334 -11.15 -27.84 -2.77
C ALA A 334 -12.07 -29.06 -2.74
N ALA A 335 -11.60 -30.20 -3.31
CA ALA A 335 -12.32 -31.45 -3.28
C ALA A 335 -12.53 -31.96 -1.84
N GLU A 336 -11.58 -31.69 -0.96
CA GLU A 336 -11.65 -32.03 0.45
C GLU A 336 -11.47 -30.78 1.31
N THR A 337 -12.16 -30.74 2.45
CA THR A 337 -12.01 -29.65 3.42
C THR A 337 -10.60 -29.64 4.00
N ARG A 338 -9.96 -28.50 3.97
CA ARG A 338 -8.60 -28.31 4.52
C ARG A 338 -8.66 -27.61 5.87
N PRO A 339 -7.86 -28.04 6.86
CA PRO A 339 -7.83 -27.36 8.13
C PRO A 339 -7.25 -25.94 7.99
N VAL A 340 -7.92 -24.96 8.59
CA VAL A 340 -7.39 -23.58 8.69
C VAL A 340 -6.24 -23.58 9.70
N ARG A 341 -5.01 -23.46 9.20
CA ARG A 341 -3.80 -23.49 10.04
C ARG A 341 -3.40 -22.09 10.52
N LYS A 342 -3.66 -21.07 9.71
CA LYS A 342 -3.38 -19.68 10.08
C LYS A 342 -4.30 -19.23 11.19
N ARG A 343 -3.80 -18.39 12.08
CA ARG A 343 -4.54 -17.76 13.17
C ARG A 343 -4.91 -16.31 12.88
N GLY A 344 -4.35 -15.72 11.84
CA GLY A 344 -4.68 -14.40 11.34
C GLY A 344 -4.54 -14.32 9.83
N THR A 345 -5.29 -13.40 9.22
CA THR A 345 -5.15 -13.02 7.80
C THR A 345 -5.68 -11.59 7.58
N HIS A 346 -5.40 -11.08 6.39
CA HIS A 346 -5.77 -9.74 5.93
C HIS A 346 -6.38 -9.81 4.53
N GLY A 347 -6.62 -8.66 3.86
CA GLY A 347 -7.23 -8.62 2.53
C GLY A 347 -8.74 -8.43 2.54
N PHE A 348 -9.35 -8.32 3.74
CA PHE A 348 -10.77 -8.05 3.94
C PHE A 348 -11.18 -6.63 3.50
N ASP A 349 -12.42 -6.27 3.73
CA ASP A 349 -12.93 -4.92 3.50
C ASP A 349 -12.02 -3.90 4.21
N ASN A 350 -11.47 -2.96 3.45
CA ASN A 350 -10.52 -1.98 3.97
C ASN A 350 -11.14 -0.94 4.94
N ARG A 351 -12.45 -0.94 5.11
CA ARG A 351 -13.15 -0.18 6.15
C ARG A 351 -13.30 -0.94 7.47
N ASP A 352 -13.00 -2.23 7.48
CA ASP A 352 -12.92 -2.97 8.72
C ASP A 352 -11.69 -2.51 9.50
N ARG A 353 -11.89 -2.15 10.78
CA ARG A 353 -10.80 -1.64 11.61
C ARG A 353 -9.70 -2.65 11.86
N ASP A 354 -9.96 -3.94 11.72
CA ASP A 354 -8.92 -4.96 11.78
C ASP A 354 -7.90 -4.83 10.63
N MET A 355 -8.30 -4.15 9.52
CA MET A 355 -7.41 -3.84 8.41
C MET A 355 -6.70 -2.49 8.56
N HIS A 356 -7.09 -1.67 9.53
CA HIS A 356 -6.45 -0.37 9.76
C HIS A 356 -5.06 -0.53 10.39
N MET A 357 -4.20 0.44 10.14
CA MET A 357 -2.81 0.43 10.56
C MET A 357 -2.37 1.78 11.13
N VAL A 358 -1.17 1.79 11.69
CA VAL A 358 -0.57 2.97 12.30
C VAL A 358 0.06 3.91 11.27
N PHE A 359 0.08 5.19 11.63
CA PHE A 359 0.87 6.22 10.98
C PHE A 359 1.46 7.16 12.04
N TYR A 360 2.77 7.28 12.07
CA TYR A 360 3.51 8.24 12.88
C TYR A 360 4.42 9.05 11.95
N ALA A 361 4.46 10.36 12.16
CA ALA A 361 5.32 11.23 11.38
C ALA A 361 5.92 12.32 12.27
N SER A 362 7.22 12.53 12.19
CA SER A 362 7.92 13.53 12.98
C SER A 362 9.00 14.22 12.14
N GLY A 363 9.37 15.44 12.49
CA GLY A 363 10.36 16.22 11.77
C GLY A 363 9.90 17.67 11.56
N PRO A 364 10.70 18.46 10.83
CA PRO A 364 10.46 19.90 10.69
C PRO A 364 9.14 20.24 9.98
N ALA A 365 8.63 19.39 9.07
CA ALA A 365 7.41 19.68 8.33
C ALA A 365 6.13 19.38 9.10
N PHE A 366 6.17 18.50 10.12
CA PHE A 366 4.97 18.01 10.78
C PHE A 366 4.57 18.79 12.01
N ARG A 367 3.26 18.85 12.28
CA ARG A 367 2.72 19.41 13.53
C ARG A 367 3.04 18.50 14.71
N LYS A 368 3.42 19.08 15.85
CA LYS A 368 3.76 18.36 17.07
C LYS A 368 2.50 18.02 17.88
N GLY A 369 2.42 16.79 18.40
CA GLY A 369 1.30 16.31 19.21
C GLY A 369 -0.04 16.34 18.46
N TYR A 370 -0.04 16.23 17.14
CA TYR A 370 -1.24 16.37 16.32
C TYR A 370 -1.82 15.01 15.94
N ARG A 371 -3.08 14.78 16.30
CA ARG A 371 -3.84 13.63 15.81
C ARG A 371 -4.48 14.00 14.47
N GLN A 372 -3.98 13.43 13.40
CA GLN A 372 -4.54 13.55 12.06
C GLN A 372 -5.80 12.67 11.94
N GLY A 373 -6.83 13.15 11.21
CA GLY A 373 -7.96 12.31 10.83
C GLY A 373 -7.53 11.16 9.93
N SER A 374 -8.29 10.06 9.95
CA SER A 374 -7.98 8.89 9.14
C SER A 374 -7.97 9.21 7.65
N PHE A 375 -7.04 8.61 6.92
CA PHE A 375 -6.90 8.75 5.47
C PHE A 375 -6.48 7.42 4.84
N GLN A 376 -6.66 7.29 3.53
CA GLN A 376 -6.28 6.09 2.81
C GLN A 376 -4.79 6.16 2.41
N ASN A 377 -4.11 5.02 2.46
CA ASN A 377 -2.64 4.95 2.40
C ASN A 377 -2.02 5.36 1.06
N GLN A 378 -2.75 5.36 -0.08
CA GLN A 378 -2.22 5.90 -1.35
C GLN A 378 -1.88 7.40 -1.25
N ASN A 379 -2.49 8.12 -0.29
CA ASN A 379 -2.13 9.52 -0.02
C ASN A 379 -0.68 9.69 0.49
N MET A 380 -0.01 8.59 0.87
CA MET A 380 1.41 8.62 1.25
C MET A 380 2.28 9.21 0.14
N TYR A 381 1.97 8.88 -1.12
CA TYR A 381 2.68 9.44 -2.27
C TYR A 381 2.67 10.97 -2.29
N LEU A 382 1.51 11.60 -2.05
CA LEU A 382 1.40 13.07 -1.97
C LEU A 382 2.12 13.65 -0.75
N ILE A 383 2.12 12.92 0.39
CA ILE A 383 2.89 13.32 1.58
C ILE A 383 4.38 13.34 1.23
N LEU A 384 4.89 12.28 0.60
CA LEU A 384 6.30 12.17 0.21
C LEU A 384 6.69 13.23 -0.83
N CYS A 385 5.89 13.45 -1.88
CA CYS A 385 6.13 14.51 -2.86
C CYS A 385 6.19 15.90 -2.19
N ARG A 386 5.27 16.16 -1.25
CA ARG A 386 5.26 17.43 -0.51
C ARG A 386 6.52 17.62 0.33
N LEU A 387 6.99 16.57 1.03
CA LEU A 387 8.19 16.63 1.86
C LEU A 387 9.45 16.84 1.03
N LEU A 388 9.54 16.19 -0.12
CA LEU A 388 10.67 16.26 -1.05
C LEU A 388 10.64 17.52 -1.93
N GLY A 389 9.53 18.26 -1.93
CA GLY A 389 9.38 19.45 -2.78
C GLY A 389 9.31 19.16 -4.28
N ILE A 390 8.82 17.98 -4.66
CA ILE A 390 8.72 17.52 -6.05
C ILE A 390 7.27 17.50 -6.54
N GLU A 391 7.10 17.64 -7.86
CA GLU A 391 5.80 17.53 -8.51
C GLU A 391 5.36 16.07 -8.60
N PRO A 392 4.14 15.73 -8.15
CA PRO A 392 3.65 14.37 -8.23
C PRO A 392 3.31 13.95 -9.67
N ALA A 393 3.63 12.71 -10.04
CA ALA A 393 3.09 12.07 -11.22
C ALA A 393 1.56 11.89 -11.11
N PRO A 394 0.83 11.54 -12.20
CA PRO A 394 -0.59 11.24 -12.14
C PRO A 394 -0.90 10.17 -11.08
N ASN A 395 -1.82 10.48 -10.16
CA ASN A 395 -2.14 9.62 -9.03
C ASN A 395 -3.61 9.80 -8.59
N ASP A 396 -4.08 8.94 -7.69
CA ASP A 396 -5.45 8.93 -7.13
C ASP A 396 -5.53 9.57 -5.73
N GLY A 397 -4.44 10.15 -5.24
CA GLY A 397 -4.36 10.75 -3.91
C GLY A 397 -5.17 12.05 -3.79
N GLU A 398 -5.65 12.31 -2.56
CA GLU A 398 -6.48 13.46 -2.21
C GLU A 398 -5.76 14.34 -1.19
N TRP A 399 -5.06 15.38 -1.65
CA TRP A 399 -4.29 16.30 -0.79
C TRP A 399 -5.10 16.88 0.38
N LYS A 400 -6.40 17.12 0.19
CA LYS A 400 -7.28 17.66 1.22
C LYS A 400 -7.32 16.81 2.50
N ASP A 401 -7.13 15.47 2.37
CA ASP A 401 -7.22 14.52 3.47
C ASP A 401 -5.98 14.51 4.37
N VAL A 402 -4.84 14.95 3.84
CA VAL A 402 -3.55 14.90 4.54
C VAL A 402 -2.94 16.27 4.85
N LYS A 403 -3.39 17.35 4.22
CA LYS A 403 -2.77 18.69 4.35
C LYS A 403 -2.69 19.24 5.77
N ARG A 404 -3.60 18.82 6.66
CA ARG A 404 -3.71 19.36 8.02
C ARG A 404 -2.59 18.89 8.97
N MET A 405 -1.89 17.80 8.63
CA MET A 405 -0.78 17.29 9.44
C MET A 405 0.48 18.15 9.35
N PHE A 406 0.59 18.96 8.31
CA PHE A 406 1.73 19.84 8.10
C PHE A 406 1.61 21.13 8.90
N ARG A 407 2.76 21.70 9.29
CA ARG A 407 2.80 23.03 9.91
C ARG A 407 2.31 24.06 8.89
N ASN A 408 1.45 24.97 9.33
CA ASN A 408 1.19 26.17 8.56
C ASN A 408 2.45 27.05 8.63
N LYS A 409 2.91 27.50 7.53
CA LYS A 409 3.93 28.56 7.41
C LYS A 409 3.24 29.91 7.35
#